data_e784bbed1a249081cfae736a8e8d7947
#
_entry.id   e784bbed1a249081cfae736a8e8d7947
#
_cell.length_a   1.000
_cell.length_b   1.000
_cell.length_c   1.000
_cell.angle_alpha   90.00
_cell.angle_beta   90.00
_cell.angle_gamma   90.00
#
_symmetry.space_group_name_H-M   'P 1'
#
loop_
_entity.id
_entity.type
_entity.pdbx_description
1 polymer ?
#
loop_
_entity_poly.entity_id
_entity_poly.type
_entity_poly.pdbx_seq_one_letter_code
_entity_poly.pdbx_strand_id
1 'polypeptide(L)'
;VLGDIYMVQLNCYWNRDERYYKAGGWKGTQDLDGGTLFTQFSHFIDIMYWLFGDIDNIQGKFADFNHKDYTDFEDSGFVSFDFLNGGMGSLNYSTSVANQNLESSMTIIGKNGSVKIGGQYMNEVEVCNITDYEMPELAPTNPGNDYGPYKGSAANHNYMISNVIDSLNGRTSPTTNALEGMKVVEIIERIYKVRDNNVLMC
;
A
#
# COMPACT_ATOMS: atom_id res chain seq x y z
N VAL A 1 8.57 -1.21 -20.80
CA VAL A 1 8.48 0.14 -21.35
C VAL A 1 9.38 1.11 -20.58
N LEU A 2 9.30 1.16 -19.23
CA LEU A 2 10.13 2.04 -18.39
C LEU A 2 11.63 1.69 -18.38
N GLY A 3 12.02 0.49 -18.80
CA GLY A 3 13.39 -0.02 -18.69
C GLY A 3 13.77 -0.35 -17.24
N ASP A 4 15.06 -0.23 -16.91
CA ASP A 4 15.54 -0.43 -15.56
C ASP A 4 14.89 0.58 -14.62
N ILE A 5 14.37 0.10 -13.49
CA ILE A 5 13.74 0.96 -12.48
C ILE A 5 14.83 1.52 -11.56
N TYR A 6 14.80 2.83 -11.35
CA TYR A 6 15.76 3.52 -10.50
C TYR A 6 15.19 3.84 -9.12
N MET A 7 13.94 4.34 -9.09
CA MET A 7 13.30 4.74 -7.84
C MET A 7 11.78 4.53 -7.90
N VAL A 8 11.24 4.04 -6.78
CA VAL A 8 9.79 3.96 -6.55
C VAL A 8 9.45 4.63 -5.22
N GLN A 9 8.48 5.52 -5.22
CA GLN A 9 7.96 6.13 -4.01
C GLN A 9 6.47 5.83 -3.87
N LEU A 10 6.09 5.24 -2.74
CA LEU A 10 4.69 5.06 -2.34
C LEU A 10 4.33 6.05 -1.23
N ASN A 11 3.18 6.70 -1.36
CA ASN A 11 2.60 7.54 -0.32
C ASN A 11 1.18 7.09 -0.04
N CYS A 12 0.87 6.85 1.24
CA CYS A 12 -0.42 6.35 1.70
C CYS A 12 -0.87 7.17 2.91
N TYR A 13 -1.67 8.21 2.70
CA TYR A 13 -2.05 9.16 3.72
C TYR A 13 -3.57 9.17 3.91
N TRP A 14 -4.03 8.44 4.93
CA TRP A 14 -5.44 8.20 5.20
C TRP A 14 -5.88 8.76 6.56
N ASN A 15 -7.15 9.06 6.66
CA ASN A 15 -7.80 9.34 7.93
C ASN A 15 -8.33 8.06 8.55
N ARG A 16 -7.84 7.71 9.73
CA ARG A 16 -8.38 6.70 10.62
C ARG A 16 -8.32 7.26 12.02
N ASP A 17 -9.41 7.84 12.47
CA ASP A 17 -9.49 8.46 13.78
C ASP A 17 -10.28 7.58 14.79
N GLU A 18 -10.63 8.16 15.92
CA GLU A 18 -11.41 7.52 16.97
C GLU A 18 -12.67 6.80 16.46
N ARG A 19 -13.33 7.35 15.43
CA ARG A 19 -14.55 6.74 14.84
C ARG A 19 -14.26 5.39 14.21
N TYR A 20 -13.04 5.19 13.71
CA TYR A 20 -12.60 3.92 13.15
C TYR A 20 -12.22 2.91 14.22
N TYR A 21 -11.41 3.30 15.21
CA TYR A 21 -10.84 2.40 16.21
C TYR A 21 -11.78 2.08 17.36
N LYS A 22 -12.49 3.07 17.89
CA LYS A 22 -13.44 2.89 19.01
C LYS A 22 -14.76 2.22 18.64
N ALA A 23 -14.99 1.89 17.37
CA ALA A 23 -16.12 1.06 16.95
C ALA A 23 -16.10 -0.33 17.60
N GLY A 24 -15.00 -0.68 18.27
CA GLY A 24 -14.84 -1.88 19.08
C GLY A 24 -14.31 -3.09 18.33
N GLY A 25 -13.97 -4.12 19.07
CA GLY A 25 -13.51 -5.40 18.55
C GLY A 25 -11.99 -5.48 18.43
N TRP A 26 -11.52 -5.93 17.27
CA TRP A 26 -10.11 -6.26 17.02
C TRP A 26 -9.26 -5.06 16.57
N LYS A 27 -9.90 -3.98 16.10
CA LYS A 27 -9.21 -2.81 15.52
C LYS A 27 -8.35 -2.11 16.57
N GLY A 28 -7.15 -1.76 16.18
CA GLY A 28 -6.19 -1.05 17.03
C GLY A 28 -5.40 -1.94 17.99
N THR A 29 -5.70 -3.23 18.09
CA THR A 29 -4.99 -4.15 18.99
C THR A 29 -3.80 -4.80 18.29
N GLN A 30 -2.65 -4.88 18.94
CA GLN A 30 -1.46 -5.52 18.35
C GLN A 30 -1.72 -6.97 17.98
N ASP A 31 -2.45 -7.71 18.81
CA ASP A 31 -2.65 -9.16 18.63
C ASP A 31 -3.59 -9.54 17.47
N LEU A 32 -4.56 -8.69 17.15
CA LEU A 32 -5.61 -9.02 16.16
C LEU A 32 -5.55 -8.14 14.91
N ASP A 33 -5.18 -6.87 15.03
CA ASP A 33 -4.98 -5.93 13.93
C ASP A 33 -3.55 -6.06 13.35
N GLY A 34 -2.57 -6.26 14.23
CA GLY A 34 -1.16 -6.47 13.88
C GLY A 34 -0.39 -5.20 13.54
N GLY A 35 -1.08 -4.10 13.21
CA GLY A 35 -0.46 -2.82 12.87
C GLY A 35 -0.99 -2.21 11.58
N THR A 36 -0.67 -0.94 11.40
CA THR A 36 -1.17 -0.12 10.29
C THR A 36 -0.91 -0.72 8.91
N LEU A 37 0.23 -1.34 8.69
CA LEU A 37 0.57 -1.92 7.39
C LEU A 37 -0.25 -3.16 7.06
N PHE A 38 -0.63 -3.98 8.04
CA PHE A 38 -1.42 -5.19 7.79
C PHE A 38 -2.84 -4.87 7.35
N THR A 39 -3.51 -3.94 8.01
CA THR A 39 -4.94 -3.72 7.80
C THR A 39 -5.29 -2.53 6.93
N GLN A 40 -4.43 -1.49 6.90
CA GLN A 40 -4.72 -0.30 6.09
C GLN A 40 -3.95 -0.30 4.76
N PHE A 41 -2.70 -0.74 4.73
CA PHE A 41 -1.81 -0.48 3.59
C PHE A 41 -1.20 -1.73 2.95
N SER A 42 -1.59 -2.94 3.36
CA SER A 42 -1.09 -4.20 2.77
C SER A 42 -1.28 -4.28 1.25
N HIS A 43 -2.41 -3.80 0.74
CA HIS A 43 -2.69 -3.82 -0.69
C HIS A 43 -1.77 -2.90 -1.53
N PHE A 44 -1.17 -1.85 -0.94
CA PHE A 44 -0.15 -1.05 -1.63
C PHE A 44 1.21 -1.75 -1.63
N ILE A 45 1.51 -2.52 -0.60
CA ILE A 45 2.70 -3.38 -0.54
C ILE A 45 2.54 -4.54 -1.53
N ASP A 46 1.35 -5.08 -1.67
CA ASP A 46 1.03 -6.12 -2.66
C ASP A 46 1.26 -5.62 -4.09
N ILE A 47 0.73 -4.46 -4.46
CA ILE A 47 0.99 -3.85 -5.78
C ILE A 47 2.48 -3.58 -5.99
N MET A 48 3.18 -3.08 -4.98
CA MET A 48 4.62 -2.86 -5.05
C MET A 48 5.40 -4.16 -5.31
N TYR A 49 5.10 -5.21 -4.55
CA TYR A 49 5.70 -6.52 -4.73
C TYR A 49 5.40 -7.11 -6.11
N TRP A 50 4.14 -7.04 -6.54
CA TRP A 50 3.71 -7.52 -7.85
C TRP A 50 4.45 -6.84 -9.01
N LEU A 51 4.68 -5.52 -8.93
CA LEU A 51 5.32 -4.75 -9.98
C LEU A 51 6.85 -4.84 -9.97
N PHE A 52 7.48 -4.87 -8.79
CA PHE A 52 8.94 -4.67 -8.66
C PHE A 52 9.64 -5.82 -7.96
N GLY A 53 8.91 -6.77 -7.37
CA GLY A 53 9.47 -7.89 -6.63
C GLY A 53 9.80 -7.57 -5.18
N ASP A 54 10.65 -8.43 -4.61
CA ASP A 54 11.01 -8.39 -3.19
C ASP A 54 12.01 -7.28 -2.87
N ILE A 55 12.09 -6.89 -1.60
CA ILE A 55 12.91 -5.79 -1.09
C ILE A 55 13.94 -6.27 -0.08
N ASP A 56 14.98 -5.48 0.15
CA ASP A 56 16.01 -5.70 1.18
C ASP A 56 16.55 -4.37 1.73
N ASN A 57 17.53 -4.41 2.64
CA ASN A 57 18.17 -3.23 3.23
C ASN A 57 17.18 -2.22 3.84
N ILE A 58 16.15 -2.76 4.49
CA ILE A 58 15.03 -1.97 5.01
C ILE A 58 15.50 -1.09 6.17
N GLN A 59 15.19 0.20 6.09
CA GLN A 59 15.40 1.20 7.14
C GLN A 59 14.12 1.99 7.32
N GLY A 60 13.85 2.48 8.53
CA GLY A 60 12.62 3.24 8.76
C GLY A 60 12.58 4.02 10.06
N LYS A 61 11.63 4.96 10.11
CA LYS A 61 11.22 5.68 11.32
C LYS A 61 9.72 5.53 11.47
N PHE A 62 9.29 5.26 12.69
CA PHE A 62 7.90 4.99 13.03
C PHE A 62 7.52 5.82 14.26
N ALA A 63 6.29 6.27 14.31
CA ALA A 63 5.78 7.03 15.43
C ALA A 63 4.27 6.86 15.57
N ASP A 64 3.80 7.00 16.78
CA ASP A 64 2.41 7.20 17.12
C ASP A 64 2.24 8.63 17.63
N PHE A 65 1.67 9.50 16.78
CA PHE A 65 1.47 10.90 17.10
C PHE A 65 0.08 11.20 17.66
N ASN A 66 -0.92 10.45 17.23
CA ASN A 66 -2.32 10.82 17.41
C ASN A 66 -3.24 9.68 17.85
N HIS A 67 -2.76 8.45 17.92
CA HIS A 67 -3.60 7.28 18.19
C HIS A 67 -3.32 6.57 19.52
N LYS A 68 -2.44 7.07 20.37
CA LYS A 68 -2.01 6.47 21.65
C LYS A 68 -3.16 6.02 22.57
N ASP A 69 -4.31 6.64 22.44
CA ASP A 69 -5.49 6.32 23.27
C ASP A 69 -6.34 5.17 22.70
N TYR A 70 -6.07 4.71 21.48
CA TYR A 70 -6.91 3.70 20.81
C TYR A 70 -6.17 2.65 19.99
N THR A 71 -4.84 2.75 19.84
CA THR A 71 -4.05 1.73 19.16
C THR A 71 -2.82 1.34 19.95
N ASP A 72 -2.37 0.09 19.77
CA ASP A 72 -1.14 -0.44 20.38
C ASP A 72 0.08 -0.30 19.46
N PHE A 73 -0.04 0.41 18.32
CA PHE A 73 0.97 0.49 17.27
C PHE A 73 1.05 1.88 16.65
N GLU A 74 2.02 2.06 15.77
CA GLU A 74 2.29 3.32 15.07
C GLU A 74 1.12 3.76 14.20
N ASP A 75 0.95 5.07 14.07
CA ASP A 75 0.05 5.71 13.11
C ASP A 75 0.76 6.25 11.87
N SER A 76 2.07 6.36 11.92
CA SER A 76 2.88 6.94 10.86
C SER A 76 4.21 6.23 10.70
N GLY A 77 4.66 6.07 9.46
CA GLY A 77 5.95 5.48 9.14
C GLY A 77 6.56 6.05 7.88
N PHE A 78 7.88 6.08 7.90
CA PHE A 78 8.75 6.44 6.79
C PHE A 78 9.77 5.31 6.61
N VAL A 79 9.68 4.56 5.52
CA VAL A 79 10.48 3.36 5.25
C VAL A 79 11.21 3.52 3.93
N SER A 80 12.50 3.21 3.90
CA SER A 80 13.31 3.10 2.68
C SER A 80 13.87 1.69 2.54
N PHE A 81 14.10 1.25 1.31
CA PHE A 81 14.58 -0.10 0.99
C PHE A 81 15.19 -0.15 -0.41
N ASP A 82 15.89 -1.25 -0.70
CA ASP A 82 16.36 -1.60 -2.03
C ASP A 82 15.48 -2.70 -2.62
N PHE A 83 15.23 -2.66 -3.94
CA PHE A 83 14.60 -3.79 -4.65
C PHE A 83 15.66 -4.83 -5.01
N LEU A 84 15.35 -6.11 -4.82
CA LEU A 84 16.27 -7.20 -5.21
C LEU A 84 16.55 -7.22 -6.71
N ASN A 85 15.62 -6.73 -7.52
CA ASN A 85 15.75 -6.60 -8.97
C ASN A 85 16.46 -5.30 -9.41
N GLY A 86 16.98 -4.51 -8.47
CA GLY A 86 17.65 -3.23 -8.69
C GLY A 86 16.74 -2.02 -8.52
N GLY A 87 17.35 -0.90 -8.16
CA GLY A 87 16.66 0.33 -7.79
C GLY A 87 16.34 0.43 -6.31
N MET A 88 15.86 1.58 -5.86
CA MET A 88 15.54 1.87 -4.47
C MET A 88 14.08 2.30 -4.33
N GLY A 89 13.52 2.15 -3.14
CA GLY A 89 12.16 2.55 -2.86
C GLY A 89 11.94 3.21 -1.52
N SER A 90 10.81 3.87 -1.39
CA SER A 90 10.30 4.35 -0.11
C SER A 90 8.79 4.14 0.01
N LEU A 91 8.38 3.84 1.23
CA LEU A 91 6.97 3.78 1.62
C LEU A 91 6.76 4.80 2.74
N ASN A 92 5.92 5.79 2.48
CA ASN A 92 5.53 6.81 3.42
C ASN A 92 4.06 6.62 3.74
N TYR A 93 3.72 6.47 5.00
CA TYR A 93 2.33 6.25 5.37
C TYR A 93 1.95 6.96 6.66
N SER A 94 0.67 7.32 6.73
CA SER A 94 0.08 7.82 7.96
C SER A 94 -1.43 7.58 7.95
N THR A 95 -1.97 7.18 9.09
CA THR A 95 -3.41 7.15 9.34
C THR A 95 -3.90 8.37 10.12
N SER A 96 -3.00 9.30 10.45
CA SER A 96 -3.28 10.53 11.23
C SER A 96 -3.70 11.74 10.40
N VAL A 97 -4.07 11.56 9.14
CA VAL A 97 -4.57 12.66 8.31
C VAL A 97 -5.91 13.16 8.85
N ALA A 98 -6.06 14.47 8.97
CA ALA A 98 -7.26 15.08 9.53
C ALA A 98 -8.46 14.98 8.56
N ASN A 99 -9.62 14.68 9.08
CA ASN A 99 -10.93 14.73 8.44
C ASN A 99 -11.20 13.68 7.34
N GLN A 100 -10.32 13.53 6.35
CA GLN A 100 -10.52 12.63 5.21
C GLN A 100 -9.19 12.12 4.67
N ASN A 101 -9.22 11.04 3.87
CA ASN A 101 -8.04 10.56 3.17
C ASN A 101 -7.47 11.66 2.25
N LEU A 102 -6.16 11.79 2.24
CA LEU A 102 -5.48 12.80 1.43
C LEU A 102 -5.08 12.21 0.07
N GLU A 103 -4.27 11.15 0.10
CA GLU A 103 -3.71 10.59 -1.13
C GLU A 103 -3.31 9.12 -0.94
N SER A 104 -3.33 8.38 -2.04
CA SER A 104 -2.56 7.16 -2.22
C SER A 104 -1.89 7.25 -3.58
N SER A 105 -0.56 7.31 -3.60
CA SER A 105 0.16 7.52 -4.84
C SER A 105 1.40 6.64 -4.97
N MET A 106 1.79 6.40 -6.22
CA MET A 106 3.03 5.73 -6.58
C MET A 106 3.73 6.54 -7.68
N THR A 107 4.95 6.98 -7.41
CA THR A 107 5.84 7.59 -8.39
C THR A 107 6.91 6.60 -8.78
N ILE A 108 7.09 6.37 -10.07
CA ILE A 108 8.06 5.42 -10.63
C ILE A 108 8.99 6.19 -11.55
N ILE A 109 10.31 6.07 -11.31
CA ILE A 109 11.35 6.64 -12.15
C ILE A 109 12.17 5.49 -12.73
N GLY A 110 12.19 5.38 -14.03
CA GLY A 110 12.95 4.39 -14.76
C GLY A 110 13.85 5.02 -15.81
N LYS A 111 14.64 4.18 -16.47
CA LYS A 111 15.62 4.56 -17.50
C LYS A 111 15.00 5.33 -18.66
N ASN A 112 13.81 4.91 -19.09
CA ASN A 112 13.16 5.45 -20.29
C ASN A 112 12.04 6.45 -19.97
N GLY A 113 11.78 6.75 -18.71
CA GLY A 113 10.75 7.70 -18.34
C GLY A 113 10.23 7.58 -16.92
N SER A 114 9.16 8.32 -16.65
CA SER A 114 8.54 8.40 -15.32
C SER A 114 7.04 8.30 -15.41
N VAL A 115 6.44 7.66 -14.40
CA VAL A 115 4.99 7.56 -14.23
C VAL A 115 4.63 7.96 -12.82
N LYS A 116 3.58 8.74 -12.65
CA LYS A 116 2.94 8.97 -11.36
C LYS A 116 1.47 8.58 -11.44
N ILE A 117 1.09 7.65 -10.56
CA ILE A 117 -0.28 7.26 -10.31
C ILE A 117 -0.68 7.88 -8.98
N GLY A 118 -1.81 8.56 -8.92
CA GLY A 118 -2.24 9.30 -7.76
C GLY A 118 -3.74 9.25 -7.50
N GLY A 119 -4.30 10.36 -7.02
CA GLY A 119 -5.64 10.42 -6.48
C GLY A 119 -5.73 9.90 -5.05
N GLN A 120 -6.93 9.73 -4.53
CA GLN A 120 -7.11 9.18 -3.17
C GLN A 120 -6.78 7.69 -3.07
N TYR A 121 -6.84 6.95 -4.19
CA TYR A 121 -6.83 5.46 -4.18
C TYR A 121 -5.98 4.87 -5.30
N MET A 122 -4.95 5.59 -5.79
CA MET A 122 -4.18 5.19 -6.99
C MET A 122 -5.08 4.96 -8.22
N ASN A 123 -6.05 5.81 -8.40
CA ASN A 123 -7.07 5.68 -9.43
C ASN A 123 -6.90 6.66 -10.60
N GLU A 124 -5.86 7.47 -10.58
CA GLU A 124 -5.59 8.49 -11.58
C GLU A 124 -4.13 8.41 -12.05
N VAL A 125 -3.90 8.44 -13.36
CA VAL A 125 -2.57 8.63 -13.92
C VAL A 125 -2.32 10.14 -14.02
N GLU A 126 -1.55 10.68 -13.07
CA GLU A 126 -1.24 12.11 -13.01
C GLU A 126 -0.14 12.50 -13.99
N VAL A 127 0.84 11.62 -14.18
CA VAL A 127 1.96 11.84 -15.10
C VAL A 127 2.28 10.52 -15.80
N CYS A 128 2.42 10.57 -17.12
CA CYS A 128 3.04 9.52 -17.91
C CYS A 128 3.98 10.20 -18.92
N ASN A 129 5.28 10.12 -18.66
CA ASN A 129 6.31 10.69 -19.53
C ASN A 129 7.34 9.60 -19.81
N ILE A 130 7.13 8.84 -20.87
CA ILE A 130 7.95 7.71 -21.28
C ILE A 130 8.36 7.91 -22.74
N THR A 131 9.66 7.74 -23.01
CA THR A 131 10.21 7.88 -24.36
C THR A 131 9.55 6.91 -25.32
N ASP A 132 9.10 7.40 -26.47
CA ASP A 132 8.48 6.62 -27.54
C ASP A 132 7.24 5.80 -27.09
N TYR A 133 6.51 6.27 -26.07
CA TYR A 133 5.29 5.63 -25.58
C TYR A 133 4.17 6.63 -25.38
N GLU A 134 3.03 6.33 -25.96
CA GLU A 134 1.79 7.06 -25.77
C GLU A 134 0.84 6.25 -24.86
N MET A 135 0.36 6.90 -23.80
CA MET A 135 -0.57 6.26 -22.86
C MET A 135 -1.91 6.02 -23.56
N PRO A 136 -2.43 4.77 -23.55
CA PRO A 136 -3.76 4.52 -24.09
C PRO A 136 -4.84 5.20 -23.25
N GLU A 137 -6.00 5.45 -23.84
CA GLU A 137 -7.16 5.91 -23.09
C GLU A 137 -7.58 4.82 -22.07
N LEU A 138 -7.67 5.21 -20.80
CA LEU A 138 -8.03 4.32 -19.72
C LEU A 138 -9.54 4.40 -19.43
N ALA A 139 -10.15 3.24 -19.17
CA ALA A 139 -11.52 3.21 -18.69
C ALA A 139 -11.65 3.93 -17.32
N PRO A 140 -12.81 4.55 -17.03
CA PRO A 140 -13.07 5.14 -15.72
C PRO A 140 -12.90 4.12 -14.60
N THR A 141 -12.31 4.55 -13.49
CA THR A 141 -12.14 3.72 -12.30
C THR A 141 -13.36 3.74 -11.41
N ASN A 142 -13.55 2.69 -10.60
CA ASN A 142 -14.59 2.67 -9.59
C ASN A 142 -14.28 3.67 -8.46
N PRO A 143 -15.32 4.26 -7.84
CA PRO A 143 -15.12 5.11 -6.67
C PRO A 143 -14.61 4.30 -5.47
N GLY A 144 -14.09 4.99 -4.46
CA GLY A 144 -13.73 4.38 -3.18
C GLY A 144 -14.95 3.83 -2.45
N ASN A 145 -14.75 2.76 -1.67
CA ASN A 145 -15.75 2.23 -0.78
C ASN A 145 -16.13 3.28 0.29
N ASP A 146 -17.40 3.56 0.44
CA ASP A 146 -17.91 4.52 1.42
C ASP A 146 -18.53 3.77 2.62
N TYR A 147 -17.91 3.92 3.78
CA TYR A 147 -18.36 3.34 5.04
C TYR A 147 -19.00 4.37 5.97
N GLY A 148 -19.31 5.56 5.45
CA GLY A 148 -19.86 6.70 6.20
C GLY A 148 -18.77 7.48 6.92
N PRO A 149 -18.31 7.05 8.12
CA PRO A 149 -17.29 7.78 8.88
C PRO A 149 -15.90 7.83 8.21
N TYR A 150 -15.61 6.88 7.33
CA TYR A 150 -14.34 6.82 6.60
C TYR A 150 -14.52 6.19 5.22
N LYS A 151 -13.57 6.43 4.33
CA LYS A 151 -13.51 5.81 3.01
C LYS A 151 -12.38 4.81 2.92
N GLY A 152 -12.62 3.70 2.21
CA GLY A 152 -11.65 2.67 1.91
C GLY A 152 -11.04 2.85 0.51
N SER A 153 -10.40 1.78 0.01
CA SER A 153 -9.88 1.69 -1.35
C SER A 153 -10.99 1.60 -2.40
N ALA A 154 -10.62 1.59 -3.68
CA ALA A 154 -11.57 1.47 -4.79
C ALA A 154 -12.44 0.20 -4.71
N ALA A 155 -13.72 0.32 -5.11
CA ALA A 155 -14.73 -0.74 -5.02
C ALA A 155 -14.56 -1.77 -6.16
N ASN A 156 -13.49 -2.57 -6.13
CA ASN A 156 -13.12 -3.52 -7.18
C ASN A 156 -13.38 -5.00 -6.81
N HIS A 157 -14.08 -5.28 -5.72
CA HIS A 157 -14.33 -6.65 -5.25
C HIS A 157 -15.07 -7.53 -6.25
N ASN A 158 -15.91 -6.94 -7.12
CA ASN A 158 -16.61 -7.66 -8.19
C ASN A 158 -15.63 -8.34 -9.16
N TYR A 159 -14.52 -7.71 -9.51
CA TYR A 159 -13.52 -8.32 -10.40
C TYR A 159 -12.84 -9.52 -9.75
N MET A 160 -12.55 -9.44 -8.45
CA MET A 160 -11.99 -10.56 -7.69
C MET A 160 -12.96 -11.75 -7.66
N ILE A 161 -14.23 -11.50 -7.32
CA ILE A 161 -15.26 -12.55 -7.29
C ILE A 161 -15.44 -13.19 -8.66
N SER A 162 -15.47 -12.40 -9.73
CA SER A 162 -15.55 -12.92 -11.09
C SER A 162 -14.36 -13.81 -11.43
N ASN A 163 -13.13 -13.40 -11.08
CA ASN A 163 -11.93 -14.21 -11.29
C ASN A 163 -11.98 -15.54 -10.52
N VAL A 164 -12.47 -15.55 -9.27
CA VAL A 164 -12.65 -16.79 -8.50
C VAL A 164 -13.65 -17.72 -9.22
N ILE A 165 -14.79 -17.21 -9.64
CA ILE A 165 -15.81 -18.00 -10.36
C ILE A 165 -15.23 -18.56 -11.66
N ASP A 166 -14.53 -17.76 -12.44
CA ASP A 166 -13.94 -18.18 -13.71
C ASP A 166 -12.81 -19.21 -13.51
N SER A 167 -12.02 -19.06 -12.45
CA SER A 167 -10.98 -20.03 -12.07
C SER A 167 -11.59 -21.37 -11.66
N LEU A 168 -12.64 -21.38 -10.85
CA LEU A 168 -13.35 -22.59 -10.46
C LEU A 168 -13.98 -23.30 -11.68
N ASN A 169 -14.40 -22.57 -12.71
CA ASN A 169 -14.92 -23.11 -13.95
C ASN A 169 -13.83 -23.47 -14.98
N GLY A 170 -12.54 -23.34 -14.62
CA GLY A 170 -11.42 -23.66 -15.51
C GLY A 170 -11.23 -22.70 -16.70
N ARG A 171 -11.82 -21.49 -16.65
CA ARG A 171 -11.73 -20.47 -17.71
C ARG A 171 -10.48 -19.61 -17.61
N THR A 172 -9.94 -19.43 -16.42
CA THR A 172 -8.74 -18.64 -16.14
C THR A 172 -8.00 -19.21 -14.94
N SER A 173 -6.81 -18.69 -14.63
CA SER A 173 -6.09 -18.94 -13.39
C SER A 173 -6.42 -17.87 -12.35
N PRO A 174 -6.28 -18.16 -11.03
CA PRO A 174 -6.36 -17.15 -10.00
C PRO A 174 -5.35 -16.01 -10.25
N THR A 175 -5.81 -14.77 -10.16
CA THR A 175 -4.94 -13.59 -10.36
C THR A 175 -3.97 -13.37 -9.22
N THR A 176 -4.31 -13.83 -8.02
CA THR A 176 -3.45 -13.76 -6.83
C THR A 176 -3.44 -15.13 -6.17
N ASN A 177 -2.28 -15.65 -5.83
CA ASN A 177 -2.11 -16.93 -5.18
C ASN A 177 -1.60 -16.79 -3.73
N ALA A 178 -1.63 -17.91 -2.98
CA ALA A 178 -1.24 -17.90 -1.56
C ALA A 178 0.25 -17.56 -1.34
N LEU A 179 1.13 -17.84 -2.29
CA LEU A 179 2.55 -17.50 -2.17
C LEU A 179 2.78 -16.00 -2.30
N GLU A 180 2.07 -15.34 -3.21
CA GLU A 180 2.11 -13.87 -3.34
C GLU A 180 1.60 -13.20 -2.06
N GLY A 181 0.46 -13.65 -1.53
CA GLY A 181 -0.06 -13.15 -0.25
C GLY A 181 0.90 -13.38 0.92
N MET A 182 1.55 -14.53 0.98
CA MET A 182 2.59 -14.82 1.99
C MET A 182 3.77 -13.85 1.88
N LYS A 183 4.20 -13.50 0.66
CA LYS A 183 5.28 -12.55 0.43
C LYS A 183 4.95 -11.14 0.92
N VAL A 184 3.72 -10.70 0.75
CA VAL A 184 3.26 -9.42 1.29
C VAL A 184 3.35 -9.40 2.81
N VAL A 185 2.87 -10.46 3.47
CA VAL A 185 2.98 -10.60 4.93
C VAL A 185 4.46 -10.61 5.37
N GLU A 186 5.33 -11.37 4.70
CA GLU A 186 6.77 -11.42 4.99
C GLU A 186 7.44 -10.04 4.87
N ILE A 187 7.10 -9.26 3.85
CA ILE A 187 7.61 -7.89 3.69
C ILE A 187 7.17 -7.01 4.86
N ILE A 188 5.90 -7.05 5.23
CA ILE A 188 5.38 -6.28 6.37
C ILE A 188 6.08 -6.66 7.67
N GLU A 189 6.25 -7.96 7.93
CA GLU A 189 6.97 -8.44 9.12
C GLU A 189 8.43 -7.97 9.14
N ARG A 190 9.12 -7.94 8.00
CA ARG A 190 10.50 -7.42 7.92
C ARG A 190 10.55 -5.91 8.19
N ILE A 191 9.58 -5.14 7.73
CA ILE A 191 9.45 -3.72 8.06
C ILE A 191 9.23 -3.54 9.56
N TYR A 192 8.34 -4.32 10.16
CA TYR A 192 8.05 -4.23 11.59
C TYR A 192 9.20 -4.71 12.49
N LYS A 193 10.03 -5.65 12.05
CA LYS A 193 11.29 -5.97 12.74
C LYS A 193 12.23 -4.78 12.84
N VAL A 194 12.27 -3.91 11.82
CA VAL A 194 13.04 -2.66 11.87
C VAL A 194 12.42 -1.68 12.87
N ARG A 195 11.09 -1.57 12.90
CA ARG A 195 10.36 -0.76 13.90
C ARG A 195 10.71 -1.18 15.31
N ASP A 196 10.56 -2.46 15.61
CA ASP A 196 10.73 -3.00 16.96
C ASP A 196 12.17 -2.89 17.46
N ASN A 197 13.15 -3.07 16.56
CA ASN A 197 14.56 -2.88 16.89
C ASN A 197 14.90 -1.40 17.19
N ASN A 198 14.24 -0.44 16.55
CA ASN A 198 14.46 0.99 16.80
C ASN A 198 13.88 1.46 18.13
N VAL A 199 12.82 0.84 18.62
CA VAL A 199 12.21 1.12 19.94
C VAL A 199 13.14 0.68 21.08
N LEU A 200 13.95 -0.36 20.88
CA LEU A 200 14.91 -0.86 21.89
C LEU A 200 16.17 0.02 22.04
N MET A 201 16.38 1.01 21.15
CA MET A 201 17.54 1.92 21.18
C MET A 201 17.21 3.32 21.74
N CYS A 202 15.98 3.57 22.17
CA CYS A 202 15.53 4.80 22.84
C CYS A 202 15.20 4.53 24.31
#